data_ceeedad98a9d9ab987f6746d13aea24b
#
_entry.id   ceeedad98a9d9ab987f6746d13aea24b
#
_cell.length_a   1.000
_cell.length_b   1.000
_cell.length_c   1.000
_cell.angle_alpha   90.00
_cell.angle_beta   90.00
_cell.angle_gamma   90.00
#
_symmetry.space_group_name_H-M   'P 1'
#
loop_
_entity.id
_entity.type
_entity.pdbx_description
1 polymer ?
#
loop_
_entity_poly.entity_id
_entity_poly.type
_entity_poly.pdbx_seq_one_letter_code
_entity_poly.pdbx_strand_id
1 'polypeptide(L)'
;MTSKNKYFSTISILKIITYLLFVLFVYEKSYKQDYFNYDGIPYVASAHMLTGEGLVSSHAYAWNLLRSKSQPGVFNDLCCASSYRKSMYQSFEAFGSHLPSYQTKSLYVLTVRVISSLLNIDEFEALKLISFASVILLSFLAAFFLFNKSFILYISIFPILILMQIIPMARLLTPDSFNALLMFSAATCFLSQKKTAGYGIMLASILVRQTNIILFALFLLFELKERKYLKLIFYASLGLLIYFLNSSLFESIGYWKTYYSSLIRMPDTFVGFNPPFELSLIYSTLIGKLNWMLGNPELNRFPALMLILLSLSLLPLKEKSYWMIEKRLVPFIFTIGAIISFALIPFPDFRIYAGFLIAASLSLIANINEKRLTDKAR
;
A
#
# COMPACT_ATOMS: atom_id res chain seq x y z
N MET A 1 26.93 -35.35 15.80
CA MET A 1 26.24 -34.05 15.57
C MET A 1 26.62 -33.12 16.72
N THR A 2 27.41 -32.13 16.44
CA THR A 2 27.93 -31.19 17.46
C THR A 2 26.82 -30.30 18.02
N SER A 3 26.96 -29.86 19.27
CA SER A 3 25.98 -29.02 19.99
C SER A 3 25.52 -27.79 19.18
N LYS A 4 26.33 -27.24 18.31
CA LYS A 4 26.00 -26.14 17.39
C LYS A 4 24.83 -26.44 16.45
N ASN A 5 24.72 -27.65 15.91
CA ASN A 5 23.62 -27.99 14.99
C ASN A 5 22.27 -28.13 15.70
N LYS A 6 22.27 -28.56 16.98
CA LYS A 6 21.05 -28.68 17.77
C LYS A 6 20.46 -27.32 18.18
N TYR A 7 21.30 -26.37 18.54
CA TYR A 7 20.89 -24.99 18.85
C TYR A 7 20.37 -24.25 17.60
N PHE A 8 21.00 -24.45 16.45
CA PHE A 8 20.52 -23.84 15.21
C PHE A 8 19.13 -24.33 14.82
N SER A 9 18.82 -25.64 15.01
CA SER A 9 17.49 -26.20 14.75
C SER A 9 16.44 -25.64 15.71
N THR A 10 16.75 -25.42 16.99
CA THR A 10 15.81 -24.88 18.00
C THR A 10 15.42 -23.44 17.70
N ILE A 11 16.40 -22.57 17.37
CA ILE A 11 16.10 -21.16 16.99
C ILE A 11 15.27 -21.11 15.73
N SER A 12 15.52 -21.96 14.74
CA SER A 12 14.73 -22.03 13.51
C SER A 12 13.27 -22.42 13.78
N ILE A 13 13.07 -23.42 14.66
CA ILE A 13 11.73 -23.84 15.09
C ILE A 13 11.01 -22.69 15.81
N LEU A 14 11.68 -21.99 16.73
CA LEU A 14 11.10 -20.84 17.42
C LEU A 14 10.68 -19.72 16.44
N LYS A 15 11.47 -19.44 15.40
CA LYS A 15 11.11 -18.49 14.36
C LYS A 15 9.83 -18.90 13.62
N ILE A 16 9.72 -20.16 13.24
CA ILE A 16 8.54 -20.69 12.57
C ILE A 16 7.31 -20.59 13.47
N ILE A 17 7.43 -20.99 14.73
CA ILE A 17 6.33 -20.91 15.71
C ILE A 17 5.90 -19.44 15.88
N THR A 18 6.84 -18.51 16.04
CA THR A 18 6.53 -17.08 16.19
C THR A 18 5.77 -16.56 14.97
N TYR A 19 6.18 -16.95 13.75
CA TYR A 19 5.46 -16.58 12.54
C TYR A 19 4.04 -17.15 12.52
N LEU A 20 3.85 -18.43 12.85
CA LEU A 20 2.52 -19.04 12.88
C LEU A 20 1.60 -18.39 13.92
N LEU A 21 2.12 -18.05 15.10
CA LEU A 21 1.37 -17.31 16.11
C LEU A 21 0.97 -15.93 15.61
N PHE A 22 1.85 -15.24 14.88
CA PHE A 22 1.50 -13.96 14.25
C PHE A 22 0.41 -14.12 13.18
N VAL A 23 0.48 -15.15 12.35
CA VAL A 23 -0.57 -15.45 11.35
C VAL A 23 -1.93 -15.68 12.02
N LEU A 24 -1.95 -16.50 13.09
CA LEU A 24 -3.16 -16.74 13.88
C LEU A 24 -3.70 -15.45 14.51
N PHE A 25 -2.83 -14.61 15.04
CA PHE A 25 -3.21 -13.32 15.60
C PHE A 25 -3.83 -12.40 14.53
N VAL A 26 -3.22 -12.32 13.34
CA VAL A 26 -3.77 -11.52 12.22
C VAL A 26 -5.12 -12.09 11.80
N TYR A 27 -5.25 -13.40 11.68
CA TYR A 27 -6.51 -14.06 11.32
C TYR A 27 -7.64 -13.70 12.31
N GLU A 28 -7.42 -13.87 13.60
CA GLU A 28 -8.40 -13.56 14.64
C GLU A 28 -8.78 -12.07 14.70
N LYS A 29 -7.82 -11.19 14.47
CA LYS A 29 -8.03 -9.73 14.57
C LYS A 29 -8.51 -9.07 13.30
N SER A 30 -8.46 -9.77 12.15
CA SER A 30 -8.86 -9.19 10.86
C SER A 30 -9.85 -10.07 10.10
N TYR A 31 -9.43 -11.23 9.60
CA TYR A 31 -10.22 -12.04 8.68
C TYR A 31 -11.51 -12.59 9.29
N LYS A 32 -11.47 -13.00 10.54
CA LYS A 32 -12.62 -13.54 11.27
C LYS A 32 -13.71 -12.50 11.55
N GLN A 33 -13.37 -11.22 11.49
CA GLN A 33 -14.31 -10.12 11.75
C GLN A 33 -14.91 -9.63 10.44
N ASP A 34 -16.23 -9.61 10.36
CA ASP A 34 -16.91 -8.99 9.24
C ASP A 34 -16.76 -7.46 9.34
N TYR A 35 -16.16 -6.90 8.32
CA TYR A 35 -15.93 -5.48 8.24
C TYR A 35 -16.21 -4.99 6.83
N PHE A 36 -17.18 -4.11 6.70
CA PHE A 36 -17.50 -3.43 5.46
C PHE A 36 -17.10 -1.96 5.57
N ASN A 37 -16.38 -1.49 4.59
CA ASN A 37 -16.07 -0.07 4.42
C ASN A 37 -16.60 0.42 3.08
N TYR A 38 -16.82 1.72 3.00
CA TYR A 38 -17.44 2.35 1.83
C TYR A 38 -16.68 2.04 0.53
N ASP A 39 -15.34 2.06 0.56
CA ASP A 39 -14.50 1.81 -0.63
C ASP A 39 -14.74 0.43 -1.27
N GLY A 40 -15.19 -0.57 -0.51
CA GLY A 40 -15.50 -1.89 -1.03
C GLY A 40 -16.60 -1.88 -2.08
N ILE A 41 -17.59 -1.00 -1.94
CA ILE A 41 -18.77 -0.94 -2.82
C ILE A 41 -18.38 -0.58 -4.27
N PRO A 42 -17.65 0.52 -4.53
CA PRO A 42 -17.17 0.84 -5.88
C PRO A 42 -16.24 -0.22 -6.47
N TYR A 43 -15.43 -0.92 -5.65
CA TYR A 43 -14.60 -2.03 -6.15
C TYR A 43 -15.42 -3.23 -6.59
N VAL A 44 -16.47 -3.59 -5.82
CA VAL A 44 -17.43 -4.65 -6.21
C VAL A 44 -18.11 -4.28 -7.52
N ALA A 45 -18.64 -3.06 -7.65
CA ALA A 45 -19.29 -2.61 -8.87
C ALA A 45 -18.30 -2.62 -10.06
N SER A 46 -17.08 -2.13 -9.86
CA SER A 46 -16.04 -2.12 -10.90
C SER A 46 -15.64 -3.53 -11.35
N ALA A 47 -15.53 -4.48 -10.41
CA ALA A 47 -15.24 -5.88 -10.72
C ALA A 47 -16.41 -6.56 -11.44
N HIS A 48 -17.66 -6.24 -11.08
CA HIS A 48 -18.85 -6.73 -11.75
C HIS A 48 -18.98 -6.17 -13.18
N MET A 49 -18.61 -4.91 -13.43
CA MET A 49 -18.56 -4.36 -14.80
C MET A 49 -17.62 -5.12 -15.74
N LEU A 50 -16.57 -5.78 -15.21
CA LEU A 50 -15.67 -6.62 -16.01
C LEU A 50 -16.34 -7.91 -16.53
N THR A 51 -17.58 -8.22 -16.13
CA THR A 51 -18.38 -9.29 -16.74
C THR A 51 -19.12 -8.87 -18.00
N GLY A 52 -19.01 -7.62 -18.41
CA GLY A 52 -19.77 -7.03 -19.52
C GLY A 52 -21.09 -6.36 -19.11
N GLU A 53 -21.40 -6.34 -17.80
CA GLU A 53 -22.57 -5.70 -17.26
C GLU A 53 -22.45 -4.16 -17.27
N GLY A 54 -23.57 -3.48 -17.50
CA GLY A 54 -23.62 -2.02 -17.51
C GLY A 54 -23.56 -1.40 -16.11
N LEU A 55 -23.40 -0.07 -16.06
CA LEU A 55 -23.34 0.71 -14.83
C LEU A 55 -24.54 0.52 -13.92
N VAL A 56 -25.77 0.55 -14.46
CA VAL A 56 -27.01 0.42 -13.70
C VAL A 56 -27.08 -0.93 -12.98
N SER A 57 -26.80 -2.01 -13.71
CA SER A 57 -26.79 -3.38 -13.20
C SER A 57 -25.71 -3.52 -12.10
N SER A 58 -24.50 -3.03 -12.36
CA SER A 58 -23.37 -3.14 -11.42
C SER A 58 -23.57 -2.30 -10.16
N HIS A 59 -24.20 -1.12 -10.26
CA HIS A 59 -24.60 -0.32 -9.11
C HIS A 59 -25.61 -1.09 -8.25
N ALA A 60 -26.72 -1.56 -8.85
CA ALA A 60 -27.74 -2.32 -8.14
C ALA A 60 -27.16 -3.59 -7.49
N TYR A 61 -26.30 -4.32 -8.22
CA TYR A 61 -25.63 -5.51 -7.72
C TYR A 61 -24.80 -5.22 -6.46
N ALA A 62 -23.91 -4.23 -6.52
CA ALA A 62 -23.00 -3.93 -5.41
C ALA A 62 -23.76 -3.54 -4.12
N TRP A 63 -24.81 -2.72 -4.24
CA TRP A 63 -25.62 -2.31 -3.10
C TRP A 63 -26.52 -3.42 -2.56
N ASN A 64 -27.08 -4.26 -3.42
CA ASN A 64 -27.87 -5.43 -3.00
C ASN A 64 -27.01 -6.47 -2.31
N LEU A 65 -25.80 -6.72 -2.83
CA LEU A 65 -24.84 -7.62 -2.21
C LEU A 65 -24.41 -7.12 -0.82
N LEU A 66 -24.11 -5.80 -0.68
CA LEU A 66 -23.83 -5.22 0.62
C LEU A 66 -25.01 -5.39 1.59
N ARG A 67 -26.23 -5.12 1.14
CA ARG A 67 -27.43 -5.25 1.97
C ARG A 67 -27.66 -6.68 2.46
N SER A 68 -27.39 -7.68 1.61
CA SER A 68 -27.57 -9.08 1.98
C SER A 68 -26.52 -9.60 2.98
N LYS A 69 -25.33 -8.97 3.02
CA LYS A 69 -24.20 -9.42 3.85
C LYS A 69 -24.00 -8.59 5.12
N SER A 70 -24.41 -7.34 5.13
CA SER A 70 -24.20 -6.45 6.26
C SER A 70 -25.39 -6.39 7.22
N GLN A 71 -25.11 -6.09 8.49
CA GLN A 71 -26.16 -5.76 9.43
C GLN A 71 -26.87 -4.47 9.02
N PRO A 72 -28.20 -4.32 9.33
CA PRO A 72 -28.98 -3.14 8.92
C PRO A 72 -28.34 -1.80 9.35
N GLY A 73 -27.75 -1.73 10.55
CA GLY A 73 -27.08 -0.52 11.03
C GLY A 73 -25.84 -0.17 10.20
N VAL A 74 -25.03 -1.17 9.82
CA VAL A 74 -23.85 -0.99 8.95
C VAL A 74 -24.28 -0.57 7.56
N PHE A 75 -25.32 -1.20 7.00
CA PHE A 75 -25.86 -0.80 5.71
C PHE A 75 -26.32 0.67 5.73
N ASN A 76 -27.11 1.07 6.73
CA ASN A 76 -27.61 2.43 6.87
C ASN A 76 -26.48 3.46 7.02
N ASP A 77 -25.40 3.12 7.75
CA ASP A 77 -24.24 4.00 7.83
C ASP A 77 -23.56 4.16 6.45
N LEU A 78 -23.36 3.06 5.74
CA LEU A 78 -22.66 3.08 4.45
C LEU A 78 -23.46 3.74 3.33
N CYS A 79 -24.80 3.58 3.31
CA CYS A 79 -25.65 4.18 2.27
C CYS A 79 -26.07 5.62 2.56
N CYS A 80 -26.19 6.00 3.82
CA CYS A 80 -27.09 7.10 4.18
C CYS A 80 -26.54 8.07 5.23
N ALA A 81 -25.34 7.86 5.80
CA ALA A 81 -24.77 8.69 6.87
C ALA A 81 -24.39 10.13 6.43
N SER A 82 -24.31 10.40 5.14
CA SER A 82 -24.01 11.73 4.60
C SER A 82 -24.74 11.97 3.28
N SER A 83 -24.87 13.25 2.86
CA SER A 83 -25.44 13.61 1.55
C SER A 83 -24.74 12.88 0.40
N TYR A 84 -23.40 12.87 0.44
CA TYR A 84 -22.59 12.14 -0.51
C TYR A 84 -22.94 10.64 -0.57
N ARG A 85 -22.97 9.93 0.57
CA ARG A 85 -23.30 8.49 0.59
C ARG A 85 -24.72 8.23 0.10
N LYS A 86 -25.67 9.08 0.47
CA LYS A 86 -27.04 9.00 0.02
C LYS A 86 -27.15 9.20 -1.48
N SER A 87 -26.46 10.18 -2.05
CA SER A 87 -26.38 10.40 -3.50
C SER A 87 -25.81 9.18 -4.23
N MET A 88 -24.71 8.60 -3.72
CA MET A 88 -24.09 7.40 -4.29
C MET A 88 -25.02 6.17 -4.27
N TYR A 89 -25.87 6.05 -3.25
CA TYR A 89 -26.81 4.95 -3.16
C TYR A 89 -28.03 5.15 -4.06
N GLN A 90 -28.56 6.37 -4.15
CA GLN A 90 -29.80 6.69 -4.84
C GLN A 90 -29.65 6.95 -6.35
N SER A 91 -28.47 7.38 -6.81
CA SER A 91 -28.20 7.71 -8.21
C SER A 91 -27.03 6.92 -8.76
N PHE A 92 -27.30 6.10 -9.77
CA PHE A 92 -26.27 5.37 -10.49
C PHE A 92 -25.35 6.31 -11.31
N GLU A 93 -25.86 7.48 -11.75
CA GLU A 93 -25.07 8.48 -12.47
C GLU A 93 -24.07 9.15 -11.52
N ALA A 94 -24.52 9.55 -10.31
CA ALA A 94 -23.62 10.09 -9.29
C ALA A 94 -22.57 9.06 -8.92
N PHE A 95 -22.96 7.82 -8.63
CA PHE A 95 -22.06 6.71 -8.35
C PHE A 95 -21.07 6.46 -9.51
N GLY A 96 -21.58 6.39 -10.75
CA GLY A 96 -20.78 6.19 -11.95
C GLY A 96 -19.73 7.26 -12.14
N SER A 97 -20.04 8.52 -11.79
CA SER A 97 -19.07 9.63 -11.90
C SER A 97 -17.87 9.47 -10.97
N HIS A 98 -17.97 8.69 -9.88
CA HIS A 98 -16.89 8.40 -8.94
C HIS A 98 -16.09 7.14 -9.29
N LEU A 99 -16.66 6.20 -10.08
CA LEU A 99 -16.01 4.93 -10.40
C LEU A 99 -14.61 5.06 -11.03
N PRO A 100 -14.31 6.05 -11.89
CA PRO A 100 -12.97 6.23 -12.45
C PRO A 100 -11.87 6.26 -11.39
N SER A 101 -12.13 6.84 -10.21
CA SER A 101 -11.18 6.87 -9.09
C SER A 101 -10.84 5.48 -8.54
N TYR A 102 -11.72 4.50 -8.71
CA TYR A 102 -11.54 3.11 -8.28
C TYR A 102 -11.04 2.22 -9.41
N GLN A 103 -11.55 2.39 -10.62
CA GLN A 103 -11.19 1.62 -11.81
C GLN A 103 -9.74 1.84 -12.25
N THR A 104 -9.16 3.03 -12.00
CA THR A 104 -7.74 3.30 -12.22
C THR A 104 -6.81 2.43 -11.36
N LYS A 105 -7.34 1.69 -10.38
CA LYS A 105 -6.64 0.63 -9.64
C LYS A 105 -6.86 -0.73 -10.35
N SER A 106 -6.64 -0.73 -11.65
CA SER A 106 -7.07 -1.76 -12.59
C SER A 106 -6.55 -3.16 -12.26
N LEU A 107 -5.29 -3.30 -11.82
CA LEU A 107 -4.75 -4.60 -11.41
C LEU A 107 -5.46 -5.13 -10.16
N TYR A 108 -5.82 -4.26 -9.22
CA TYR A 108 -6.57 -4.66 -8.03
C TYR A 108 -7.99 -5.12 -8.39
N VAL A 109 -8.72 -4.33 -9.19
CA VAL A 109 -10.07 -4.67 -9.67
C VAL A 109 -10.08 -5.97 -10.47
N LEU A 110 -9.10 -6.15 -11.37
CA LEU A 110 -8.94 -7.39 -12.13
C LEU A 110 -8.66 -8.58 -11.19
N THR A 111 -7.80 -8.40 -10.18
CA THR A 111 -7.49 -9.46 -9.19
C THR A 111 -8.74 -9.87 -8.43
N VAL A 112 -9.59 -8.90 -8.01
CA VAL A 112 -10.89 -9.18 -7.36
C VAL A 112 -11.75 -10.04 -8.27
N ARG A 113 -11.92 -9.64 -9.54
CA ARG A 113 -12.73 -10.39 -10.50
C ARG A 113 -12.21 -11.81 -10.73
N VAL A 114 -10.90 -11.96 -10.92
CA VAL A 114 -10.27 -13.26 -11.15
C VAL A 114 -10.46 -14.19 -9.94
N ILE A 115 -10.20 -13.69 -8.73
CA ILE A 115 -10.35 -14.50 -7.50
C ILE A 115 -11.81 -14.86 -7.25
N SER A 116 -12.74 -13.92 -7.41
CA SER A 116 -14.18 -14.18 -7.30
C SER A 116 -14.62 -15.30 -8.25
N SER A 117 -14.19 -15.24 -9.51
CA SER A 117 -14.52 -16.26 -10.51
C SER A 117 -13.86 -17.62 -10.24
N LEU A 118 -12.56 -17.64 -9.91
CA LEU A 118 -11.81 -18.88 -9.71
C LEU A 118 -12.29 -19.66 -8.47
N LEU A 119 -12.64 -18.95 -7.39
CA LEU A 119 -13.06 -19.58 -6.14
C LEU A 119 -14.58 -19.69 -6.00
N ASN A 120 -15.33 -19.17 -6.98
CA ASN A 120 -16.78 -19.10 -6.96
C ASN A 120 -17.32 -18.43 -5.69
N ILE A 121 -16.72 -17.31 -5.31
CA ILE A 121 -17.10 -16.46 -4.18
C ILE A 121 -17.51 -15.09 -4.70
N ASP A 122 -18.29 -14.33 -3.93
CA ASP A 122 -18.63 -12.97 -4.32
C ASP A 122 -17.46 -11.99 -4.17
N GLU A 123 -17.59 -10.81 -4.75
CA GLU A 123 -16.53 -9.82 -4.82
C GLU A 123 -16.16 -9.23 -3.44
N PHE A 124 -17.09 -9.14 -2.46
CA PHE A 124 -16.72 -8.74 -1.09
C PHE A 124 -15.82 -9.75 -0.41
N GLU A 125 -16.12 -11.04 -0.53
CA GLU A 125 -15.25 -12.11 -0.03
C GLU A 125 -13.90 -12.12 -0.75
N ALA A 126 -13.90 -11.88 -2.06
CA ALA A 126 -12.66 -11.76 -2.82
C ALA A 126 -11.81 -10.58 -2.34
N LEU A 127 -12.39 -9.40 -2.11
CA LEU A 127 -11.72 -8.23 -1.54
C LEU A 127 -11.11 -8.55 -0.16
N LYS A 128 -11.89 -9.18 0.72
CA LYS A 128 -11.47 -9.61 2.07
C LYS A 128 -10.29 -10.58 1.98
N LEU A 129 -10.41 -11.58 1.10
CA LEU A 129 -9.35 -12.57 0.89
C LEU A 129 -8.06 -11.94 0.35
N ILE A 130 -8.15 -11.03 -0.63
CA ILE A 130 -6.99 -10.33 -1.18
C ILE A 130 -6.29 -9.51 -0.10
N SER A 131 -7.05 -8.75 0.69
CA SER A 131 -6.49 -7.92 1.76
C SER A 131 -5.76 -8.77 2.80
N PHE A 132 -6.39 -9.85 3.26
CA PHE A 132 -5.82 -10.78 4.23
C PHE A 132 -4.60 -11.53 3.66
N ALA A 133 -4.74 -12.16 2.48
CA ALA A 133 -3.67 -12.91 1.83
C ALA A 133 -2.45 -12.03 1.54
N SER A 134 -2.67 -10.79 1.12
CA SER A 134 -1.57 -9.84 0.89
C SER A 134 -0.77 -9.57 2.16
N VAL A 135 -1.43 -9.42 3.30
CA VAL A 135 -0.77 -9.24 4.61
C VAL A 135 0.00 -10.50 5.02
N ILE A 136 -0.60 -11.67 4.84
CA ILE A 136 0.08 -12.94 5.16
C ILE A 136 1.30 -13.15 4.28
N LEU A 137 1.18 -12.93 2.97
CA LEU A 137 2.29 -13.05 2.02
C LEU A 137 3.39 -12.01 2.29
N LEU A 138 3.03 -10.76 2.62
CA LEU A 138 4.00 -9.73 3.00
C LEU A 138 4.76 -10.14 4.26
N SER A 139 4.06 -10.58 5.30
CA SER A 139 4.68 -11.01 6.56
C SER A 139 5.54 -12.28 6.38
N PHE A 140 5.10 -13.20 5.52
CA PHE A 140 5.88 -14.38 5.14
C PHE A 140 7.17 -13.98 4.41
N LEU A 141 7.06 -13.10 3.41
CA LEU A 141 8.23 -12.61 2.66
C LEU A 141 9.23 -11.89 3.57
N ALA A 142 8.73 -11.09 4.53
CA ALA A 142 9.56 -10.42 5.53
C ALA A 142 10.25 -11.42 6.46
N ALA A 143 9.50 -12.39 6.98
CA ALA A 143 10.02 -13.45 7.84
C ALA A 143 11.05 -14.31 7.10
N PHE A 144 10.78 -14.68 5.85
CA PHE A 144 11.70 -15.44 5.00
C PHE A 144 12.99 -14.67 4.70
N PHE A 145 12.85 -13.41 4.29
CA PHE A 145 13.99 -12.55 3.93
C PHE A 145 14.91 -12.27 5.12
N LEU A 146 14.36 -12.21 6.33
CA LEU A 146 15.09 -11.97 7.58
C LEU A 146 15.37 -13.25 8.38
N PHE A 147 15.05 -14.43 7.83
CA PHE A 147 15.17 -15.70 8.55
C PHE A 147 16.57 -15.99 9.07
N ASN A 148 17.61 -15.61 8.30
CA ASN A 148 19.01 -15.79 8.67
C ASN A 148 19.58 -14.73 9.64
N LYS A 149 18.78 -13.74 10.05
CA LYS A 149 19.14 -12.77 11.07
C LYS A 149 19.03 -13.35 12.49
N SER A 150 19.59 -12.67 13.50
CA SER A 150 19.41 -13.06 14.89
C SER A 150 17.93 -13.16 15.26
N PHE A 151 17.62 -13.91 16.32
CA PHE A 151 16.25 -14.07 16.77
C PHE A 151 15.58 -12.72 17.13
N ILE A 152 16.34 -11.82 17.76
CA ILE A 152 15.86 -10.48 18.14
C ILE A 152 15.48 -9.67 16.90
N LEU A 153 16.31 -9.63 15.86
CA LEU A 153 15.99 -8.91 14.63
C LEU A 153 14.84 -9.57 13.87
N TYR A 154 14.74 -10.90 13.93
CA TYR A 154 13.62 -11.61 13.33
C TYR A 154 12.29 -11.29 14.04
N ILE A 155 12.25 -11.37 15.37
CA ILE A 155 11.01 -11.13 16.12
C ILE A 155 10.56 -9.66 16.03
N SER A 156 11.48 -8.71 15.84
CA SER A 156 11.16 -7.29 15.69
C SER A 156 10.31 -6.96 14.45
N ILE A 157 10.23 -7.88 13.47
CA ILE A 157 9.37 -7.73 12.29
C ILE A 157 7.92 -7.51 12.71
N PHE A 158 7.42 -8.34 13.64
CA PHE A 158 6.00 -8.39 13.95
C PHE A 158 5.48 -7.13 14.66
N PRO A 159 6.13 -6.61 15.72
CA PRO A 159 5.73 -5.34 16.30
C PRO A 159 5.85 -4.17 15.31
N ILE A 160 6.85 -4.17 14.41
CA ILE A 160 6.95 -3.16 13.36
C ILE A 160 5.75 -3.23 12.42
N LEU A 161 5.36 -4.42 11.95
CA LEU A 161 4.18 -4.60 11.12
C LEU A 161 2.89 -4.12 11.83
N ILE A 162 2.76 -4.41 13.13
CA ILE A 162 1.61 -3.94 13.94
C ILE A 162 1.61 -2.42 14.04
N LEU A 163 2.76 -1.80 14.34
CA LEU A 163 2.91 -0.34 14.37
C LEU A 163 2.58 0.31 13.03
N MET A 164 2.86 -0.36 11.92
CA MET A 164 2.53 0.07 10.55
C MET A 164 1.09 -0.26 10.16
N GLN A 165 0.22 -0.53 11.12
CA GLN A 165 -1.22 -0.77 10.93
C GLN A 165 -1.55 -1.96 10.01
N ILE A 166 -0.77 -3.03 10.05
CA ILE A 166 -0.99 -4.20 9.21
C ILE A 166 -2.37 -4.85 9.48
N ILE A 167 -2.87 -4.80 10.74
CA ILE A 167 -4.18 -5.35 11.11
C ILE A 167 -5.33 -4.58 10.45
N PRO A 168 -5.43 -3.25 10.57
CA PRO A 168 -6.40 -2.47 9.80
C PRO A 168 -6.30 -2.73 8.29
N MET A 169 -5.09 -2.80 7.72
CA MET A 169 -4.91 -3.07 6.30
C MET A 169 -5.43 -4.45 5.88
N ALA A 170 -5.34 -5.46 6.74
CA ALA A 170 -5.88 -6.81 6.48
C ALA A 170 -7.41 -6.87 6.54
N ARG A 171 -8.06 -5.92 7.24
CA ARG A 171 -9.52 -5.82 7.39
C ARG A 171 -10.17 -5.01 6.28
N LEU A 172 -9.50 -3.97 5.80
CA LEU A 172 -10.06 -3.01 4.85
C LEU A 172 -10.17 -3.63 3.46
N LEU A 173 -11.29 -3.38 2.81
CA LEU A 173 -11.57 -3.79 1.43
C LEU A 173 -10.98 -2.77 0.44
N THR A 174 -9.65 -2.57 0.54
CA THR A 174 -8.92 -1.55 -0.21
C THR A 174 -7.60 -2.12 -0.76
N PRO A 175 -7.00 -1.50 -1.78
CA PRO A 175 -5.76 -1.99 -2.39
C PRO A 175 -4.52 -1.82 -1.51
N ASP A 176 -4.62 -1.26 -0.29
CA ASP A 176 -3.48 -0.83 0.51
C ASP A 176 -2.55 -1.98 0.90
N SER A 177 -3.12 -3.11 1.35
CA SER A 177 -2.37 -4.32 1.70
C SER A 177 -1.69 -4.94 0.49
N PHE A 178 -2.40 -5.03 -0.65
CA PHE A 178 -1.87 -5.55 -1.90
C PHE A 178 -0.74 -4.65 -2.44
N ASN A 179 -0.92 -3.34 -2.36
CA ASN A 179 0.11 -2.37 -2.69
C ASN A 179 1.36 -2.51 -1.79
N ALA A 180 1.17 -2.68 -0.47
CA ALA A 180 2.28 -2.87 0.46
C ALA A 180 3.08 -4.15 0.17
N LEU A 181 2.39 -5.24 -0.20
CA LEU A 181 3.02 -6.49 -0.65
C LEU A 181 3.89 -6.24 -1.88
N LEU A 182 3.38 -5.55 -2.91
CA LEU A 182 4.15 -5.24 -4.11
C LEU A 182 5.35 -4.36 -3.81
N MET A 183 5.17 -3.32 -2.99
CA MET A 183 6.27 -2.43 -2.58
C MET A 183 7.38 -3.18 -1.85
N PHE A 184 7.03 -4.02 -0.88
CA PHE A 184 8.03 -4.79 -0.16
C PHE A 184 8.69 -5.86 -1.03
N SER A 185 7.94 -6.49 -1.94
CA SER A 185 8.47 -7.42 -2.93
C SER A 185 9.49 -6.74 -3.85
N ALA A 186 9.19 -5.53 -4.32
CA ALA A 186 10.14 -4.74 -5.09
C ALA A 186 11.39 -4.40 -4.27
N ALA A 187 11.23 -3.97 -3.01
CA ALA A 187 12.34 -3.70 -2.10
C ALA A 187 13.27 -4.91 -1.95
N THR A 188 12.71 -6.10 -1.72
CA THR A 188 13.51 -7.35 -1.60
C THR A 188 14.24 -7.69 -2.90
N CYS A 189 13.64 -7.43 -4.07
CA CYS A 189 14.30 -7.60 -5.36
C CYS A 189 15.49 -6.64 -5.53
N PHE A 190 15.32 -5.36 -5.20
CA PHE A 190 16.42 -4.39 -5.25
C PHE A 190 17.54 -4.73 -4.25
N LEU A 191 17.19 -5.10 -3.02
CA LEU A 191 18.16 -5.54 -2.00
C LEU A 191 18.90 -6.83 -2.39
N SER A 192 18.26 -7.68 -3.19
CA SER A 192 18.84 -8.94 -3.73
C SER A 192 19.49 -8.76 -5.10
N GLN A 193 19.70 -7.53 -5.58
CA GLN A 193 20.28 -7.19 -6.90
C GLN A 193 19.48 -7.70 -8.11
N LYS A 194 18.22 -8.07 -7.93
CA LYS A 194 17.30 -8.49 -9.00
C LYS A 194 16.55 -7.27 -9.55
N LYS A 195 17.27 -6.24 -10.02
CA LYS A 195 16.72 -4.93 -10.40
C LYS A 195 15.61 -5.03 -11.43
N THR A 196 15.76 -5.85 -12.47
CA THR A 196 14.74 -6.03 -13.52
C THR A 196 13.41 -6.52 -12.94
N ALA A 197 13.44 -7.52 -12.03
CA ALA A 197 12.25 -7.98 -11.35
C ALA A 197 11.67 -6.87 -10.44
N GLY A 198 12.52 -6.12 -9.74
CA GLY A 198 12.13 -4.96 -8.94
C GLY A 198 11.37 -3.91 -9.76
N TYR A 199 11.89 -3.53 -10.94
CA TYR A 199 11.21 -2.62 -11.84
C TYR A 199 9.89 -3.19 -12.36
N GLY A 200 9.82 -4.48 -12.72
CA GLY A 200 8.58 -5.13 -13.15
C GLY A 200 7.48 -5.07 -12.08
N ILE A 201 7.83 -5.35 -10.82
CA ILE A 201 6.90 -5.26 -9.68
C ILE A 201 6.47 -3.81 -9.44
N MET A 202 7.40 -2.84 -9.54
CA MET A 202 7.08 -1.42 -9.40
C MET A 202 6.13 -0.94 -10.51
N LEU A 203 6.32 -1.37 -11.76
CA LEU A 203 5.40 -1.08 -12.87
C LEU A 203 4.01 -1.65 -12.59
N ALA A 204 3.91 -2.91 -12.11
CA ALA A 204 2.64 -3.50 -11.69
C ALA A 204 1.98 -2.70 -10.55
N SER A 205 2.77 -2.15 -9.62
CA SER A 205 2.24 -1.34 -8.52
C SER A 205 1.58 -0.03 -8.96
N ILE A 206 1.96 0.53 -10.13
CA ILE A 206 1.31 1.71 -10.73
C ILE A 206 -0.15 1.40 -11.06
N LEU A 207 -0.45 0.16 -11.51
CA LEU A 207 -1.81 -0.30 -11.79
C LEU A 207 -2.63 -0.61 -10.53
N VAL A 208 -2.00 -0.64 -9.35
CA VAL A 208 -2.66 -0.75 -8.04
C VAL A 208 -2.86 0.63 -7.41
N ARG A 209 -1.88 1.52 -7.55
CA ARG A 209 -1.95 2.92 -7.14
C ARG A 209 -1.15 3.78 -8.12
N GLN A 210 -1.82 4.65 -8.87
CA GLN A 210 -1.18 5.53 -9.84
C GLN A 210 -0.06 6.40 -9.25
N THR A 211 -0.20 6.81 -7.97
CA THR A 211 0.80 7.58 -7.24
C THR A 211 2.15 6.87 -7.10
N ASN A 212 2.20 5.55 -7.29
CA ASN A 212 3.45 4.79 -7.26
C ASN A 212 4.39 5.13 -8.44
N ILE A 213 3.93 5.87 -9.44
CA ILE A 213 4.78 6.43 -10.50
C ILE A 213 5.89 7.31 -9.90
N ILE A 214 5.62 7.99 -8.78
CA ILE A 214 6.59 8.82 -8.06
C ILE A 214 7.71 7.95 -7.48
N LEU A 215 7.32 6.90 -6.79
CA LEU A 215 8.29 5.95 -6.22
C LEU A 215 9.08 5.25 -7.33
N PHE A 216 8.41 4.86 -8.40
CA PHE A 216 9.06 4.28 -9.58
C PHE A 216 10.11 5.23 -10.16
N ALA A 217 9.76 6.52 -10.33
CA ALA A 217 10.70 7.53 -10.81
C ALA A 217 11.93 7.70 -9.89
N LEU A 218 11.73 7.64 -8.58
CA LEU A 218 12.85 7.65 -7.61
C LEU A 218 13.77 6.42 -7.77
N PHE A 219 13.21 5.23 -8.07
CA PHE A 219 14.02 4.04 -8.33
C PHE A 219 14.84 4.14 -9.62
N LEU A 220 14.41 4.92 -10.62
CA LEU A 220 15.20 5.18 -11.83
C LEU A 220 16.54 5.90 -11.54
N LEU A 221 16.68 6.55 -10.37
CA LEU A 221 17.95 7.09 -9.91
C LEU A 221 19.07 6.02 -9.80
N PHE A 222 18.72 4.74 -9.64
CA PHE A 222 19.72 3.66 -9.71
C PHE A 222 20.37 3.56 -11.10
N GLU A 223 19.55 3.61 -12.16
CA GLU A 223 20.02 3.53 -13.54
C GLU A 223 20.80 4.80 -13.93
N LEU A 224 20.33 5.96 -13.46
CA LEU A 224 21.04 7.24 -13.64
C LEU A 224 22.43 7.21 -12.98
N LYS A 225 22.50 6.73 -11.73
CA LYS A 225 23.75 6.60 -10.97
C LYS A 225 24.73 5.64 -11.66
N GLU A 226 24.23 4.55 -12.25
CA GLU A 226 25.03 3.56 -12.97
C GLU A 226 25.35 4.00 -14.42
N ARG A 227 24.89 5.18 -14.84
CA ARG A 227 25.02 5.74 -16.20
C ARG A 227 24.42 4.83 -17.27
N LYS A 228 23.38 4.04 -16.94
CA LYS A 228 22.66 3.15 -17.84
C LYS A 228 21.51 3.86 -18.53
N TYR A 229 21.81 4.89 -19.31
CA TYR A 229 20.83 5.80 -19.89
C TYR A 229 19.78 5.10 -20.76
N LEU A 230 20.14 4.08 -21.54
CA LEU A 230 19.18 3.33 -22.36
C LEU A 230 18.15 2.60 -21.49
N LYS A 231 18.57 1.99 -20.38
CA LYS A 231 17.63 1.36 -19.44
C LYS A 231 16.78 2.39 -18.73
N LEU A 232 17.36 3.52 -18.33
CA LEU A 232 16.63 4.64 -17.74
C LEU A 232 15.50 5.11 -18.67
N ILE A 233 15.82 5.39 -19.93
CA ILE A 233 14.83 5.83 -20.93
C ILE A 233 13.77 4.75 -21.16
N PHE A 234 14.19 3.49 -21.33
CA PHE A 234 13.27 2.37 -21.52
C PHE A 234 12.26 2.24 -20.37
N TYR A 235 12.74 2.18 -19.12
CA TYR A 235 11.85 2.06 -17.97
C TYR A 235 11.00 3.29 -17.76
N ALA A 236 11.56 4.50 -17.93
CA ALA A 236 10.81 5.75 -17.82
C ALA A 236 9.66 5.79 -18.84
N SER A 237 9.95 5.48 -20.12
CA SER A 237 8.93 5.43 -21.17
C SER A 237 7.86 4.39 -20.88
N LEU A 238 8.23 3.19 -20.39
CA LEU A 238 7.29 2.14 -20.06
C LEU A 238 6.40 2.53 -18.86
N GLY A 239 6.98 3.17 -17.84
CA GLY A 239 6.22 3.66 -16.67
C GLY A 239 5.20 4.73 -17.04
N LEU A 240 5.62 5.70 -17.88
CA LEU A 240 4.72 6.73 -18.42
C LEU A 240 3.64 6.13 -19.31
N LEU A 241 3.98 5.19 -20.19
CA LEU A 241 3.02 4.50 -21.05
C LEU A 241 1.95 3.79 -20.22
N ILE A 242 2.34 3.00 -19.22
CA ILE A 242 1.41 2.30 -18.32
C ILE A 242 0.51 3.30 -17.58
N TYR A 243 1.08 4.38 -17.06
CA TYR A 243 0.33 5.42 -16.35
C TYR A 243 -0.71 6.08 -17.26
N PHE A 244 -0.32 6.53 -18.45
CA PHE A 244 -1.21 7.21 -19.38
C PHE A 244 -2.27 6.28 -19.96
N LEU A 245 -1.91 5.05 -20.34
CA LEU A 245 -2.88 4.07 -20.83
C LEU A 245 -3.93 3.75 -19.76
N ASN A 246 -3.51 3.49 -18.52
CA ASN A 246 -4.42 3.22 -17.43
C ASN A 246 -5.33 4.42 -17.11
N SER A 247 -4.78 5.63 -17.14
CA SER A 247 -5.54 6.87 -16.94
C SER A 247 -6.56 7.13 -18.03
N SER A 248 -6.20 6.86 -19.29
CA SER A 248 -7.06 7.03 -20.46
C SER A 248 -8.17 5.99 -20.52
N LEU A 249 -7.83 4.71 -20.28
CA LEU A 249 -8.81 3.61 -20.32
C LEU A 249 -9.93 3.75 -19.29
N PHE A 250 -9.64 4.34 -18.15
CA PHE A 250 -10.59 4.49 -17.05
C PHE A 250 -11.01 5.95 -16.80
N GLU A 251 -10.81 6.84 -17.77
CA GLU A 251 -11.24 8.24 -17.71
C GLU A 251 -10.91 8.92 -16.38
N SER A 252 -9.65 8.78 -15.94
CA SER A 252 -9.19 9.30 -14.65
C SER A 252 -9.67 10.75 -14.44
N ILE A 253 -10.29 11.02 -13.27
CA ILE A 253 -10.78 12.37 -12.93
C ILE A 253 -9.68 13.42 -12.81
N GLY A 254 -8.42 13.00 -12.85
CA GLY A 254 -7.25 13.86 -12.77
C GLY A 254 -6.84 14.22 -11.34
N TYR A 255 -5.58 14.65 -11.22
CA TYR A 255 -4.96 14.93 -9.92
C TYR A 255 -5.70 16.00 -9.12
N TRP A 256 -6.01 17.16 -9.73
CA TRP A 256 -6.59 18.28 -9.00
C TRP A 256 -8.00 17.99 -8.46
N LYS A 257 -8.84 17.36 -9.25
CA LYS A 257 -10.18 16.93 -8.79
C LYS A 257 -10.08 15.90 -7.67
N THR A 258 -9.15 14.95 -7.79
CA THR A 258 -8.87 13.96 -6.72
C THR A 258 -8.38 14.64 -5.45
N TYR A 259 -7.43 15.58 -5.57
CA TYR A 259 -6.91 16.36 -4.44
C TYR A 259 -8.05 17.11 -3.73
N TYR A 260 -8.83 17.89 -4.50
CA TYR A 260 -9.89 18.72 -3.97
C TYR A 260 -11.00 17.88 -3.30
N SER A 261 -11.43 16.80 -3.95
CA SER A 261 -12.49 15.94 -3.42
C SER A 261 -12.05 15.18 -2.16
N SER A 262 -10.80 14.76 -2.08
CA SER A 262 -10.30 13.98 -0.95
C SER A 262 -9.96 14.82 0.28
N LEU A 263 -9.60 16.09 0.11
CA LEU A 263 -9.00 16.90 1.16
C LEU A 263 -9.80 18.13 1.56
N ILE A 264 -10.63 18.66 0.65
CA ILE A 264 -11.33 19.91 0.84
C ILE A 264 -12.84 19.67 0.92
N ARG A 265 -13.43 19.14 -0.14
CA ARG A 265 -14.87 18.87 -0.20
C ARG A 265 -15.18 17.77 -1.20
N MET A 266 -15.75 16.66 -0.72
CA MET A 266 -16.26 15.59 -1.57
C MET A 266 -17.55 16.07 -2.26
N PRO A 267 -17.60 16.10 -3.61
CA PRO A 267 -18.83 16.43 -4.34
C PRO A 267 -19.79 15.23 -4.32
N ASP A 268 -21.09 15.50 -4.42
CA ASP A 268 -22.12 14.45 -4.58
C ASP A 268 -22.04 13.81 -5.97
N THR A 269 -21.46 14.49 -6.97
CA THR A 269 -21.18 13.97 -8.31
C THR A 269 -19.97 14.68 -8.92
N PHE A 270 -19.20 13.99 -9.75
CA PHE A 270 -18.14 14.61 -10.53
C PHE A 270 -18.62 15.17 -11.88
N VAL A 271 -19.89 14.95 -12.26
CA VAL A 271 -20.47 15.56 -13.45
C VAL A 271 -20.51 17.08 -13.26
N GLY A 272 -19.85 17.80 -14.16
CA GLY A 272 -19.75 19.27 -14.08
C GLY A 272 -18.85 19.79 -12.95
N PHE A 273 -18.26 18.94 -12.12
CA PHE A 273 -17.37 19.35 -11.03
C PHE A 273 -16.02 19.81 -11.59
N ASN A 274 -15.73 21.09 -11.47
CA ASN A 274 -14.49 21.71 -11.94
C ASN A 274 -14.00 22.77 -10.94
N PRO A 275 -13.41 22.34 -9.81
CA PRO A 275 -12.94 23.27 -8.78
C PRO A 275 -11.81 24.15 -9.30
N PRO A 276 -11.76 25.44 -8.93
CA PRO A 276 -10.69 26.34 -9.34
C PRO A 276 -9.34 25.85 -8.80
N PHE A 277 -8.29 25.97 -9.62
CA PHE A 277 -6.94 25.63 -9.19
C PHE A 277 -6.32 26.78 -8.41
N GLU A 278 -5.95 26.53 -7.15
CA GLU A 278 -5.36 27.53 -6.26
C GLU A 278 -4.14 26.93 -5.52
N LEU A 279 -2.94 27.46 -5.79
CA LEU A 279 -1.72 27.06 -5.09
C LEU A 279 -1.75 27.36 -3.59
N SER A 280 -2.37 28.47 -3.19
CA SER A 280 -2.58 28.83 -1.80
C SER A 280 -3.35 27.77 -1.03
N LEU A 281 -4.34 27.13 -1.69
CA LEU A 281 -5.14 26.06 -1.12
C LEU A 281 -4.33 24.79 -0.91
N ILE A 282 -3.41 24.45 -1.82
CA ILE A 282 -2.49 23.32 -1.65
C ILE A 282 -1.62 23.55 -0.41
N TYR A 283 -1.00 24.72 -0.31
CA TYR A 283 -0.14 25.05 0.82
C TYR A 283 -0.89 25.06 2.15
N SER A 284 -2.02 25.76 2.23
CA SER A 284 -2.82 25.82 3.46
C SER A 284 -3.34 24.46 3.89
N THR A 285 -3.76 23.61 2.94
CA THR A 285 -4.20 22.24 3.21
C THR A 285 -3.04 21.38 3.74
N LEU A 286 -1.86 21.45 3.12
CA LEU A 286 -0.68 20.71 3.56
C LEU A 286 -0.30 21.08 5.01
N ILE A 287 -0.18 22.38 5.29
CA ILE A 287 0.17 22.86 6.63
C ILE A 287 -0.94 22.53 7.64
N GLY A 288 -2.21 22.73 7.28
CA GLY A 288 -3.34 22.37 8.14
C GLY A 288 -3.38 20.90 8.50
N LYS A 289 -3.17 20.00 7.52
CA LYS A 289 -3.12 18.55 7.76
C LYS A 289 -1.90 18.13 8.57
N LEU A 290 -0.74 18.74 8.33
CA LEU A 290 0.48 18.49 9.12
C LEU A 290 0.26 18.91 10.59
N ASN A 291 -0.25 20.09 10.84
CA ASN A 291 -0.55 20.58 12.19
C ASN A 291 -1.58 19.70 12.88
N TRP A 292 -2.63 19.30 12.17
CA TRP A 292 -3.63 18.38 12.70
C TRP A 292 -3.03 17.02 13.08
N MET A 293 -2.14 16.47 12.24
CA MET A 293 -1.46 15.19 12.54
C MET A 293 -0.52 15.32 13.73
N LEU A 294 0.22 16.42 13.83
CA LEU A 294 1.13 16.67 14.96
C LEU A 294 0.37 16.85 16.29
N GLY A 295 -0.80 17.50 16.24
CA GLY A 295 -1.68 17.70 17.39
C GLY A 295 -2.49 16.47 17.80
N ASN A 296 -2.58 15.43 16.95
CA ASN A 296 -3.34 14.23 17.24
C ASN A 296 -2.43 13.08 17.70
N PRO A 297 -2.55 12.60 18.97
CA PRO A 297 -1.68 11.53 19.51
C PRO A 297 -1.68 10.23 18.70
N GLU A 298 -2.76 9.92 18.00
CA GLU A 298 -2.85 8.71 17.17
C GLU A 298 -2.10 8.83 15.85
N LEU A 299 -1.93 10.05 15.34
CA LEU A 299 -1.39 10.35 14.03
C LEU A 299 0.02 10.94 14.05
N ASN A 300 0.44 11.56 15.18
CA ASN A 300 1.76 12.19 15.29
C ASN A 300 2.93 11.19 15.13
N ARG A 301 2.68 9.90 15.36
CA ARG A 301 3.64 8.83 15.08
C ARG A 301 4.07 8.74 13.61
N PHE A 302 3.21 9.16 12.68
CA PHE A 302 3.51 9.09 11.25
C PHE A 302 4.64 10.03 10.83
N PRO A 303 4.58 11.37 11.05
CA PRO A 303 5.71 12.24 10.76
C PRO A 303 6.96 11.88 11.58
N ALA A 304 6.81 11.44 12.84
CA ALA A 304 7.94 10.98 13.65
C ALA A 304 8.64 9.76 13.02
N LEU A 305 7.88 8.76 12.57
CA LEU A 305 8.43 7.60 11.87
C LEU A 305 9.13 7.98 10.58
N MET A 306 8.57 8.87 9.77
CA MET A 306 9.23 9.37 8.57
C MET A 306 10.59 10.01 8.88
N LEU A 307 10.65 10.86 9.89
CA LEU A 307 11.89 11.52 10.32
C LEU A 307 12.92 10.52 10.85
N ILE A 308 12.50 9.54 11.66
CA ILE A 308 13.37 8.49 12.17
C ILE A 308 13.93 7.65 11.01
N LEU A 309 13.08 7.20 10.09
CA LEU A 309 13.51 6.40 8.95
C LEU A 309 14.43 7.17 8.02
N LEU A 310 14.15 8.46 7.78
CA LEU A 310 15.02 9.34 7.01
C LEU A 310 16.38 9.49 7.69
N SER A 311 16.41 9.79 8.98
CA SER A 311 17.64 9.93 9.75
C SER A 311 18.48 8.65 9.74
N LEU A 312 17.84 7.49 9.97
CA LEU A 312 18.52 6.19 9.94
C LEU A 312 19.07 5.86 8.53
N SER A 313 18.36 6.24 7.48
CA SER A 313 18.79 6.05 6.09
C SER A 313 20.00 6.93 5.71
N LEU A 314 20.15 8.07 6.37
CA LEU A 314 21.23 9.04 6.13
C LEU A 314 22.46 8.82 7.01
N LEU A 315 22.39 7.98 8.06
CA LEU A 315 23.53 7.74 8.95
C LEU A 315 24.77 7.29 8.18
N PRO A 316 25.95 7.90 8.40
CA PRO A 316 27.17 7.56 7.68
C PRO A 316 27.62 6.11 7.95
N LEU A 317 27.92 5.37 6.90
CA LEU A 317 28.63 4.10 7.02
C LEU A 317 30.13 4.36 6.99
N LYS A 318 30.87 3.69 7.87
CA LYS A 318 32.35 3.66 7.79
C LYS A 318 32.88 2.90 6.55
N GLU A 319 32.03 2.10 5.91
CA GLU A 319 32.43 1.30 4.73
C GLU A 319 32.09 2.04 3.43
N LYS A 320 33.14 2.22 2.60
CA LYS A 320 33.06 2.87 1.28
C LYS A 320 32.65 1.91 0.14
N SER A 321 32.18 0.68 0.45
CA SER A 321 31.79 -0.27 -0.59
C SER A 321 30.56 0.23 -1.36
N TYR A 322 30.67 0.26 -2.69
CA TYR A 322 29.59 0.66 -3.63
C TYR A 322 28.26 -0.10 -3.36
N TRP A 323 28.37 -1.39 -3.05
CA TRP A 323 27.23 -2.25 -2.76
C TRP A 323 26.47 -1.87 -1.47
N MET A 324 27.20 -1.37 -0.47
CA MET A 324 26.60 -0.88 0.78
C MET A 324 25.83 0.43 0.56
N ILE A 325 26.26 1.25 -0.39
CA ILE A 325 25.54 2.49 -0.77
C ILE A 325 24.20 2.15 -1.44
N GLU A 326 24.17 1.14 -2.32
CA GLU A 326 22.93 0.70 -2.97
C GLU A 326 21.90 0.17 -1.97
N LYS A 327 22.31 -0.67 -1.03
CA LYS A 327 21.43 -1.21 0.02
C LYS A 327 20.79 -0.11 0.87
N ARG A 328 21.46 1.02 1.10
CA ARG A 328 20.91 2.16 1.81
C ARG A 328 19.97 3.00 0.97
N LEU A 329 20.20 3.05 -0.31
CA LEU A 329 19.37 3.82 -1.20
C LEU A 329 17.93 3.29 -1.22
N VAL A 330 17.73 1.97 -1.04
CA VAL A 330 16.38 1.37 -1.00
C VAL A 330 15.52 1.95 0.13
N PRO A 331 15.89 1.87 1.42
CA PRO A 331 15.06 2.45 2.48
C PRO A 331 14.92 3.97 2.36
N PHE A 332 15.97 4.67 1.91
CA PHE A 332 15.94 6.11 1.65
C PHE A 332 14.89 6.47 0.58
N ILE A 333 14.90 5.77 -0.56
CA ILE A 333 13.93 5.99 -1.65
C ILE A 333 12.50 5.76 -1.16
N PHE A 334 12.22 4.71 -0.40
CA PHE A 334 10.90 4.47 0.15
C PHE A 334 10.46 5.56 1.13
N THR A 335 11.39 6.03 1.98
CA THR A 335 11.08 7.11 2.94
C THR A 335 10.81 8.43 2.22
N ILE A 336 11.65 8.82 1.26
CA ILE A 336 11.44 10.01 0.43
C ILE A 336 10.15 9.88 -0.40
N GLY A 337 9.88 8.69 -0.94
CA GLY A 337 8.63 8.40 -1.65
C GLY A 337 7.40 8.63 -0.79
N ALA A 338 7.43 8.22 0.49
CA ALA A 338 6.35 8.48 1.45
C ALA A 338 6.19 9.99 1.70
N ILE A 339 7.29 10.72 1.91
CA ILE A 339 7.28 12.18 2.16
C ILE A 339 6.72 12.93 0.94
N ILE A 340 7.19 12.62 -0.27
CA ILE A 340 6.69 13.26 -1.49
C ILE A 340 5.22 12.92 -1.71
N SER A 341 4.81 11.65 -1.52
CA SER A 341 3.42 11.24 -1.66
C SER A 341 2.51 11.98 -0.67
N PHE A 342 2.97 12.18 0.58
CA PHE A 342 2.25 12.99 1.56
C PHE A 342 2.20 14.46 1.16
N ALA A 343 3.30 15.05 0.69
CA ALA A 343 3.33 16.44 0.26
C ALA A 343 2.37 16.71 -0.91
N LEU A 344 2.24 15.75 -1.82
CA LEU A 344 1.33 15.86 -2.97
C LEU A 344 -0.14 15.64 -2.60
N ILE A 345 -0.43 14.68 -1.72
CA ILE A 345 -1.79 14.39 -1.25
C ILE A 345 -1.72 14.18 0.26
N PRO A 346 -1.82 15.24 1.08
CA PRO A 346 -1.68 15.17 2.54
C PRO A 346 -2.92 14.55 3.20
N PHE A 347 -3.22 13.31 2.81
CA PHE A 347 -4.34 12.56 3.38
C PHE A 347 -3.95 12.02 4.76
N PRO A 348 -4.71 12.31 5.81
CA PRO A 348 -4.34 11.98 7.18
C PRO A 348 -4.66 10.53 7.56
N ASP A 349 -4.47 9.60 6.64
CA ASP A 349 -4.68 8.17 6.87
C ASP A 349 -3.34 7.43 6.69
N PHE A 350 -2.83 6.92 7.80
CA PHE A 350 -1.53 6.23 7.85
C PHE A 350 -1.43 5.06 6.88
N ARG A 351 -2.53 4.31 6.64
CA ARG A 351 -2.54 3.12 5.78
C ARG A 351 -2.05 3.40 4.34
N ILE A 352 -2.31 4.61 3.83
CA ILE A 352 -1.91 5.01 2.48
C ILE A 352 -0.40 4.96 2.31
N TYR A 353 0.34 5.28 3.38
CA TYR A 353 1.80 5.36 3.40
C TYR A 353 2.44 4.13 4.04
N ALA A 354 1.64 3.25 4.65
CA ALA A 354 2.13 2.09 5.39
C ALA A 354 3.04 1.19 4.52
N GLY A 355 2.69 0.97 3.25
CA GLY A 355 3.50 0.18 2.33
C GLY A 355 4.92 0.73 2.13
N PHE A 356 5.05 2.06 2.03
CA PHE A 356 6.37 2.72 1.95
C PHE A 356 7.17 2.53 3.24
N LEU A 357 6.53 2.75 4.38
CA LEU A 357 7.19 2.70 5.69
C LEU A 357 7.57 1.27 6.08
N ILE A 358 6.73 0.28 5.75
CA ILE A 358 7.04 -1.14 5.92
C ILE A 358 8.27 -1.51 5.07
N ALA A 359 8.26 -1.14 3.79
CA ALA A 359 9.38 -1.43 2.89
C ALA A 359 10.68 -0.75 3.37
N ALA A 360 10.62 0.51 3.81
CA ALA A 360 11.76 1.22 4.38
C ALA A 360 12.28 0.57 5.66
N SER A 361 11.40 0.30 6.63
CA SER A 361 11.77 -0.26 7.93
C SER A 361 12.40 -1.64 7.81
N LEU A 362 11.77 -2.55 7.06
CA LEU A 362 12.27 -3.90 6.87
C LEU A 362 13.58 -3.92 6.04
N SER A 363 13.72 -2.99 5.09
CA SER A 363 14.99 -2.81 4.36
C SER A 363 16.12 -2.34 5.26
N LEU A 364 15.85 -1.47 6.23
CA LEU A 364 16.85 -1.05 7.23
C LEU A 364 17.29 -2.21 8.11
N ILE A 365 16.34 -3.02 8.62
CA ILE A 365 16.64 -4.21 9.42
C ILE A 365 17.50 -5.20 8.61
N ALA A 366 17.16 -5.42 7.35
CA ALA A 366 17.92 -6.30 6.46
C ALA A 366 19.38 -5.86 6.30
N ASN A 367 19.63 -4.56 6.37
CA ASN A 367 20.97 -3.98 6.23
C ASN A 367 21.82 -4.01 7.51
N ILE A 368 21.24 -4.39 8.67
CA ILE A 368 22.02 -4.50 9.92
C ILE A 368 23.04 -5.63 9.81
N ASN A 369 24.32 -5.28 9.99
CA ASN A 369 25.41 -6.24 10.03
C ASN A 369 25.68 -6.70 11.47
N GLU A 370 25.23 -7.89 11.83
CA GLU A 370 25.29 -8.42 13.20
C GLU A 370 26.72 -8.68 13.68
N LYS A 371 27.66 -9.03 12.79
CA LYS A 371 29.05 -9.26 13.17
C LYS A 371 29.70 -8.04 13.87
N ARG A 372 29.29 -6.83 13.48
CA ARG A 372 29.78 -5.59 14.12
C ARG A 372 29.18 -5.31 15.47
N LEU A 373 27.99 -5.81 15.76
CA LEU A 373 27.36 -5.63 17.06
C LEU A 373 28.04 -6.51 18.13
N THR A 374 28.46 -7.73 17.73
CA THR A 374 29.17 -8.66 18.63
C THR A 374 30.64 -8.26 18.86
N ASP A 375 31.32 -7.69 17.86
CA ASP A 375 32.73 -7.25 17.98
C ASP A 375 32.87 -5.96 18.80
N LYS A 376 31.80 -5.16 18.98
CA LYS A 376 31.80 -3.98 19.84
C LYS A 376 31.39 -4.28 21.29
N ALA A 377 30.79 -5.44 21.53
CA ALA A 377 30.37 -5.89 22.86
C ALA A 377 31.46 -6.75 23.56
N ARG A 378 32.55 -7.04 22.86
CA ARG A 378 33.80 -7.60 23.39
C ARG A 378 34.87 -6.52 23.51
#